data_16e33054abadabad90979cce85cb2f9d
#
_entry.id   16e33054abadabad90979cce85cb2f9d
#
_cell.length_a   1.000
_cell.length_b   1.000
_cell.length_c   1.000
_cell.angle_alpha   90.00
_cell.angle_beta   90.00
_cell.angle_gamma   90.00
#
_symmetry.space_group_name_H-M   'P 1'
#
loop_
_entity.id
_entity.type
_entity.pdbx_description
1 polymer ?
#
loop_
_entity_poly.entity_id
_entity_poly.type
_entity_poly.pdbx_seq_one_letter_code
_entity_poly.pdbx_strand_id
1 'polypeptide(L)'
;RWYERLEDNGWHDDAFRDPWVMPDPDGNGWHMLVTARGNTGPFDDRGVVGHARSPDLRTWEVRAPLTEVGQGFGQLEVMFDVEIGGRRYLLFSCLDGDLAEARKGSVAGGTWAARADSPLGPYDIAGATVVSPPGLYVGRLVRLRGTDEWRFLAFVNNAGDGSFGGTIIDPLPVVVTGDGFRVG
;
A
#
# COMPACT_ATOMS: atom_id res chain seq x y z
N ARG A 1 -6.81 20.59 0.41
CA ARG A 1 -6.01 21.24 1.47
C ARG A 1 -4.74 20.44 1.78
N TRP A 2 -4.82 19.14 1.87
CA TRP A 2 -3.69 18.26 2.22
C TRP A 2 -3.11 17.51 1.03
N TYR A 3 -3.92 17.25 0.01
CA TYR A 3 -3.58 16.36 -1.09
C TYR A 3 -3.33 17.13 -2.38
N GLU A 4 -2.36 16.65 -3.15
CA GLU A 4 -2.08 17.09 -4.51
C GLU A 4 -3.24 16.68 -5.44
N ARG A 5 -3.54 17.53 -6.42
CA ARG A 5 -4.47 17.25 -7.50
C ARG A 5 -3.70 17.09 -8.81
N LEU A 6 -4.26 16.35 -9.75
CA LEU A 6 -3.65 16.09 -11.05
C LEU A 6 -3.12 17.37 -11.74
N GLU A 7 -3.86 18.47 -11.63
CA GLU A 7 -3.53 19.73 -12.30
C GLU A 7 -2.49 20.58 -11.55
N ASP A 8 -2.20 20.27 -10.30
CA ASP A 8 -1.40 21.15 -9.44
C ASP A 8 0.10 21.09 -9.76
N ASN A 9 0.65 19.91 -10.05
CA ASN A 9 2.11 19.72 -10.11
C ASN A 9 2.60 18.81 -11.25
N GLY A 10 1.71 18.32 -12.11
CA GLY A 10 2.09 17.52 -13.28
C GLY A 10 2.48 16.08 -12.99
N TRP A 11 2.00 15.50 -11.88
CA TRP A 11 2.07 14.06 -11.69
C TRP A 11 1.28 13.36 -12.79
N HIS A 12 1.71 12.17 -13.21
CA HIS A 12 1.18 11.49 -14.40
C HIS A 12 -0.26 10.97 -14.25
N ASP A 13 -0.80 10.91 -13.03
CA ASP A 13 -2.16 10.46 -12.77
C ASP A 13 -2.82 11.19 -11.59
N ASP A 14 -4.12 10.96 -11.38
CA ASP A 14 -4.86 11.45 -10.22
C ASP A 14 -4.72 10.46 -9.07
N ALA A 15 -3.85 10.80 -8.12
CA ALA A 15 -3.51 9.95 -6.99
C ALA A 15 -4.51 10.08 -5.83
N PHE A 16 -5.81 9.95 -6.07
CA PHE A 16 -6.82 9.84 -5.02
C PHE A 16 -7.81 8.72 -5.36
N ARG A 17 -7.37 7.46 -5.14
CA ARG A 17 -8.03 6.25 -5.63
C ARG A 17 -7.78 5.04 -4.73
N ASP A 18 -8.22 3.85 -5.13
CA ASP A 18 -7.97 2.54 -4.52
C ASP A 18 -8.40 2.47 -3.04
N PRO A 19 -9.66 2.70 -2.71
CA PRO A 19 -10.11 2.77 -1.33
C PRO A 19 -10.00 1.43 -0.60
N TRP A 20 -9.40 1.44 0.59
CA TRP A 20 -9.51 0.39 1.59
C TRP A 20 -10.36 0.87 2.74
N VAL A 21 -11.53 0.27 2.92
CA VAL A 21 -12.51 0.66 3.95
C VAL A 21 -12.48 -0.34 5.10
N MET A 22 -12.41 0.17 6.32
CA MET A 22 -12.39 -0.63 7.54
C MET A 22 -13.22 0.04 8.64
N PRO A 23 -13.80 -0.73 9.59
CA PRO A 23 -14.48 -0.15 10.75
C PRO A 23 -13.50 0.65 11.61
N ASP A 24 -14.02 1.69 12.24
CA ASP A 24 -13.27 2.41 13.29
C ASP A 24 -13.01 1.45 14.46
N PRO A 25 -11.76 1.29 14.93
CA PRO A 25 -11.42 0.41 16.04
C PRO A 25 -12.22 0.72 17.33
N ASP A 26 -12.60 1.97 17.52
CA ASP A 26 -13.40 2.42 18.67
C ASP A 26 -14.92 2.33 18.44
N GLY A 27 -15.34 1.80 17.29
CA GLY A 27 -16.74 1.59 16.94
C GLY A 27 -17.50 2.86 16.50
N ASN A 28 -16.79 3.94 16.17
CA ASN A 28 -17.37 5.24 15.82
C ASN A 28 -17.53 5.45 14.29
N GLY A 29 -17.93 4.41 13.57
CA GLY A 29 -18.12 4.47 12.11
C GLY A 29 -17.01 3.78 11.35
N TRP A 30 -16.44 4.43 10.32
CA TRP A 30 -15.59 3.82 9.32
C TRP A 30 -14.43 4.73 8.95
N HIS A 31 -13.30 4.11 8.61
CA HIS A 31 -12.16 4.75 7.99
C HIS A 31 -11.98 4.25 6.56
N MET A 32 -11.44 5.13 5.73
CA MET A 32 -11.01 4.81 4.37
C MET A 32 -9.56 5.24 4.21
N LEU A 33 -8.70 4.31 3.82
CA LEU A 33 -7.36 4.59 3.34
C LEU A 33 -7.41 4.67 1.81
N VAL A 34 -6.71 5.63 1.23
CA VAL A 34 -6.66 5.80 -0.23
C VAL A 34 -5.23 6.10 -0.68
N THR A 35 -4.90 5.63 -1.88
CA THR A 35 -3.72 6.10 -2.61
C THR A 35 -3.80 7.60 -2.75
N ALA A 36 -2.81 8.34 -2.23
CA ALA A 36 -2.80 9.79 -2.29
C ALA A 36 -1.38 10.35 -2.31
N ARG A 37 -1.26 11.61 -2.71
CA ARG A 37 -0.03 12.38 -2.67
C ARG A 37 -0.22 13.64 -1.83
N GLY A 38 0.78 13.96 -1.03
CA GLY A 38 0.82 15.24 -0.31
C GLY A 38 1.07 16.40 -1.28
N ASN A 39 0.56 17.60 -0.93
CA ASN A 39 0.68 18.79 -1.78
C ASN A 39 1.97 19.59 -1.53
N THR A 40 2.90 19.07 -0.75
CA THR A 40 4.20 19.69 -0.42
C THR A 40 5.32 18.65 -0.47
N GLY A 41 6.57 19.07 -0.40
CA GLY A 41 7.74 18.19 -0.40
C GLY A 41 8.31 17.92 -1.80
N PRO A 42 9.36 17.06 -1.91
CA PRO A 42 9.96 16.67 -3.18
C PRO A 42 8.93 16.01 -4.09
N PHE A 43 8.97 16.34 -5.38
CA PHE A 43 7.95 15.88 -6.35
C PHE A 43 7.83 14.36 -6.43
N ASP A 44 8.94 13.64 -6.39
CA ASP A 44 9.02 12.19 -6.50
C ASP A 44 8.82 11.45 -5.15
N ASP A 45 8.58 12.18 -4.05
CA ASP A 45 8.51 11.61 -2.69
C ASP A 45 7.29 12.15 -1.90
N ARG A 46 6.14 12.23 -2.59
CA ARG A 46 4.88 12.75 -2.01
C ARG A 46 3.84 11.70 -1.69
N GLY A 47 4.17 10.41 -1.86
CA GLY A 47 3.26 9.32 -1.51
C GLY A 47 2.90 9.36 -0.04
N VAL A 48 1.58 9.34 0.25
CA VAL A 48 1.04 9.32 1.62
C VAL A 48 -0.13 8.36 1.72
N VAL A 49 -0.41 7.88 2.92
CA VAL A 49 -1.66 7.18 3.24
C VAL A 49 -2.75 8.23 3.35
N GLY A 50 -3.53 8.39 2.29
CA GLY A 50 -4.69 9.28 2.28
C GLY A 50 -5.79 8.74 3.19
N HIS A 51 -6.60 9.63 3.79
CA HIS A 51 -7.54 9.25 4.83
C HIS A 51 -8.89 9.98 4.70
N ALA A 52 -9.96 9.23 4.91
CA ALA A 52 -11.30 9.76 5.10
C ALA A 52 -12.04 9.00 6.21
N ARG A 53 -13.04 9.62 6.81
CA ARG A 53 -13.94 9.02 7.82
C ARG A 53 -15.39 9.10 7.38
N SER A 54 -16.18 8.11 7.81
CA SER A 54 -17.63 8.10 7.61
C SER A 54 -18.34 7.54 8.84
N PRO A 55 -19.46 8.12 9.25
CA PRO A 55 -20.34 7.52 10.28
C PRO A 55 -21.21 6.40 9.72
N ASP A 56 -21.46 6.34 8.39
CA ASP A 56 -22.57 5.60 7.80
C ASP A 56 -22.25 4.92 6.45
N LEU A 57 -20.99 4.95 5.98
CA LEU A 57 -20.52 4.49 4.65
C LEU A 57 -21.12 5.25 3.46
N ARG A 58 -21.84 6.32 3.68
CA ARG A 58 -22.49 7.14 2.64
C ARG A 58 -21.88 8.53 2.56
N THR A 59 -21.69 9.13 3.73
CA THR A 59 -21.09 10.47 3.85
C THR A 59 -19.64 10.33 4.29
N TRP A 60 -18.71 10.86 3.50
CA TRP A 60 -17.28 10.79 3.78
C TRP A 60 -16.68 12.17 3.99
N GLU A 61 -15.92 12.30 5.04
CA GLU A 61 -15.13 13.49 5.34
C GLU A 61 -13.65 13.19 5.09
N VAL A 62 -13.04 13.89 4.14
CA VAL A 62 -11.61 13.81 3.87
C VAL A 62 -10.83 14.44 5.02
N ARG A 63 -9.85 13.73 5.53
CA ARG A 63 -8.98 14.11 6.66
C ARG A 63 -7.54 14.31 6.21
N ALA A 64 -6.69 14.81 7.10
CA ALA A 64 -5.25 14.84 6.88
C ALA A 64 -4.71 13.41 6.63
N PRO A 65 -3.63 13.26 5.85
CA PRO A 65 -2.99 11.97 5.66
C PRO A 65 -2.51 11.37 6.99
N LEU A 66 -2.42 10.06 7.06
CA LEU A 66 -1.94 9.32 8.24
C LEU A 66 -0.41 9.19 8.25
N THR A 67 0.26 9.62 7.18
CA THR A 67 1.73 9.61 7.06
C THR A 67 2.23 10.93 6.53
N GLU A 68 3.51 11.21 6.77
CA GLU A 68 4.21 12.36 6.20
C GLU A 68 4.71 12.02 4.79
N VAL A 69 5.01 13.06 3.99
CA VAL A 69 5.77 12.94 2.73
C VAL A 69 7.26 12.67 3.02
N GLY A 70 8.05 12.30 2.00
CA GLY A 70 9.49 12.11 2.19
C GLY A 70 9.86 10.71 2.72
N GLN A 71 9.01 9.71 2.48
CA GLN A 71 9.21 8.34 2.96
C GLN A 71 9.79 7.40 1.89
N GLY A 72 10.20 7.95 0.75
CA GLY A 72 10.86 7.21 -0.33
C GLY A 72 9.92 6.73 -1.45
N PHE A 73 8.70 7.25 -1.54
CA PHE A 73 7.70 6.81 -2.52
C PHE A 73 6.94 7.98 -3.12
N GLY A 74 6.79 7.97 -4.45
CA GLY A 74 5.94 8.93 -5.16
C GLY A 74 4.46 8.72 -4.90
N GLN A 75 4.05 7.46 -4.71
CA GLN A 75 2.70 7.07 -4.30
C GLN A 75 2.70 5.71 -3.60
N LEU A 76 1.65 5.44 -2.80
CA LEU A 76 1.41 4.17 -2.12
C LEU A 76 0.09 3.61 -2.65
N GLU A 77 0.14 2.65 -3.58
CA GLU A 77 -1.05 2.22 -4.30
C GLU A 77 -1.71 1.00 -3.66
N VAL A 78 -3.04 0.93 -3.79
CA VAL A 78 -3.88 -0.23 -3.49
C VAL A 78 -3.56 -0.83 -2.11
N MET A 79 -3.44 0.04 -1.13
CA MET A 79 -3.04 -0.35 0.22
C MET A 79 -4.12 -1.17 0.94
N PHE A 80 -3.69 -1.98 1.89
CA PHE A 80 -4.58 -2.63 2.85
C PHE A 80 -3.87 -2.96 4.16
N ASP A 81 -4.63 -2.96 5.23
CA ASP A 81 -4.20 -3.35 6.57
C ASP A 81 -4.34 -4.86 6.76
N VAL A 82 -3.34 -5.48 7.37
CA VAL A 82 -3.35 -6.91 7.68
C VAL A 82 -2.58 -7.22 8.95
N GLU A 83 -3.11 -8.17 9.73
CA GLU A 83 -2.40 -8.77 10.87
C GLU A 83 -2.02 -10.20 10.54
N ILE A 84 -0.73 -10.50 10.62
CA ILE A 84 -0.16 -11.82 10.35
C ILE A 84 0.96 -12.13 11.34
N GLY A 85 0.94 -13.32 11.94
CA GLY A 85 1.96 -13.72 12.92
C GLY A 85 2.00 -12.83 14.17
N GLY A 86 0.87 -12.26 14.58
CA GLY A 86 0.78 -11.35 15.73
C GLY A 86 1.41 -9.98 15.48
N ARG A 87 1.65 -9.61 14.22
CA ARG A 87 2.19 -8.33 13.80
C ARG A 87 1.32 -7.70 12.75
N ARG A 88 1.21 -6.38 12.80
CA ARG A 88 0.42 -5.60 11.86
C ARG A 88 1.28 -4.95 10.78
N TYR A 89 0.73 -4.92 9.58
CA TYR A 89 1.38 -4.31 8.43
C TYR A 89 0.36 -3.54 7.60
N LEU A 90 0.81 -2.44 7.02
CA LEU A 90 0.20 -1.85 5.84
C LEU A 90 0.93 -2.42 4.63
N LEU A 91 0.20 -3.13 3.76
CA LEU A 91 0.71 -3.49 2.46
C LEU A 91 0.26 -2.45 1.44
N PHE A 92 1.16 -2.13 0.52
CA PHE A 92 0.89 -1.23 -0.61
C PHE A 92 1.76 -1.62 -1.79
N SER A 93 1.46 -1.10 -2.96
CA SER A 93 2.26 -1.31 -4.17
C SER A 93 2.85 0.01 -4.65
N CYS A 94 4.05 -0.06 -5.25
CA CYS A 94 4.70 1.06 -5.90
C CYS A 94 5.55 0.55 -7.05
N LEU A 95 5.43 1.15 -8.24
CA LEU A 95 6.21 0.82 -9.42
C LEU A 95 7.64 1.39 -9.30
N ASP A 96 8.58 0.80 -10.05
CA ASP A 96 9.98 1.32 -10.13
C ASP A 96 10.03 2.80 -10.48
N GLY A 97 9.19 3.23 -11.43
CA GLY A 97 9.12 4.62 -11.89
C GLY A 97 8.64 5.61 -10.84
N ASP A 98 7.86 5.12 -9.86
CA ASP A 98 7.23 5.92 -8.82
C ASP A 98 7.99 5.86 -7.47
N LEU A 99 9.11 5.15 -7.42
CA LEU A 99 10.03 5.23 -6.29
C LEU A 99 10.73 6.60 -6.28
N ALA A 100 10.91 7.17 -5.09
CA ALA A 100 11.74 8.35 -4.94
C ALA A 100 13.19 8.09 -5.36
N GLU A 101 13.90 9.10 -5.84
CA GLU A 101 15.26 8.99 -6.36
C GLU A 101 16.21 8.25 -5.40
N ALA A 102 16.05 8.46 -4.10
CA ALA A 102 16.84 7.79 -3.05
C ALA A 102 16.67 6.26 -3.01
N ARG A 103 15.59 5.72 -3.57
CA ARG A 103 15.32 4.27 -3.64
C ARG A 103 15.57 3.66 -5.02
N LYS A 104 15.60 4.47 -6.07
CA LYS A 104 15.78 4.00 -7.44
C LYS A 104 17.09 3.21 -7.59
N GLY A 105 17.02 2.09 -8.31
CA GLY A 105 18.15 1.22 -8.57
C GLY A 105 18.64 0.38 -7.39
N SER A 106 18.16 0.61 -6.17
CA SER A 106 18.51 -0.21 -5.01
C SER A 106 17.54 -1.38 -4.80
N VAL A 107 16.28 -1.21 -5.20
CA VAL A 107 15.21 -2.21 -5.11
C VAL A 107 14.28 -2.09 -6.31
N ALA A 108 13.65 -3.19 -6.68
CA ALA A 108 12.60 -3.20 -7.70
C ALA A 108 11.26 -2.76 -7.08
N GLY A 109 10.38 -2.18 -7.90
CA GLY A 109 9.00 -1.95 -7.54
C GLY A 109 8.25 -3.28 -7.32
N GLY A 110 7.08 -3.19 -6.69
CA GLY A 110 6.28 -4.37 -6.36
C GLY A 110 5.33 -4.09 -5.22
N THR A 111 4.98 -5.14 -4.47
CA THR A 111 4.21 -5.02 -3.23
C THR A 111 5.15 -4.90 -2.04
N TRP A 112 4.91 -3.91 -1.21
CA TRP A 112 5.68 -3.54 -0.04
C TRP A 112 4.90 -3.81 1.24
N ALA A 113 5.60 -4.05 2.34
CA ALA A 113 5.04 -4.18 3.67
C ALA A 113 5.73 -3.18 4.61
N ALA A 114 4.96 -2.25 5.15
CA ALA A 114 5.35 -1.34 6.22
C ALA A 114 4.81 -1.87 7.56
N ARG A 115 5.61 -1.87 8.62
CA ARG A 115 5.11 -2.19 9.96
C ARG A 115 4.12 -1.13 10.42
N ALA A 116 3.13 -1.56 11.21
CA ALA A 116 2.11 -0.69 11.77
C ALA A 116 1.84 -1.06 13.23
N ASP A 117 1.60 -0.07 14.07
CA ASP A 117 1.22 -0.28 15.46
C ASP A 117 -0.28 -0.51 15.62
N SER A 118 -1.07 0.09 14.71
CA SER A 118 -2.53 -0.06 14.67
C SER A 118 -3.05 0.01 13.24
N PRO A 119 -4.35 -0.30 12.99
CA PRO A 119 -4.96 -0.14 11.66
C PRO A 119 -4.88 1.28 11.09
N LEU A 120 -4.67 2.28 11.96
CA LEU A 120 -4.52 3.69 11.58
C LEU A 120 -3.10 4.23 11.81
N GLY A 121 -2.13 3.33 11.94
CA GLY A 121 -0.72 3.68 12.16
C GLY A 121 -0.36 3.82 13.66
N PRO A 122 0.78 4.44 13.96
CA PRO A 122 1.77 4.90 12.98
C PRO A 122 2.29 3.78 12.08
N TYR A 123 2.64 4.15 10.83
CA TYR A 123 3.18 3.24 9.83
C TYR A 123 4.66 3.56 9.57
N ASP A 124 5.52 2.56 9.58
CA ASP A 124 6.94 2.69 9.22
C ASP A 124 7.10 2.58 7.68
N ILE A 125 6.66 3.61 6.95
CA ILE A 125 6.74 3.63 5.49
C ILE A 125 8.19 3.69 5.01
N ALA A 126 9.04 4.47 5.68
CA ALA A 126 10.46 4.57 5.33
C ALA A 126 11.20 3.22 5.48
N GLY A 127 10.83 2.42 6.48
CA GLY A 127 11.35 1.06 6.71
C GLY A 127 10.64 -0.04 5.94
N ALA A 128 9.68 0.29 5.05
CA ALA A 128 8.97 -0.72 4.26
C ALA A 128 9.92 -1.55 3.39
N THR A 129 9.64 -2.84 3.29
CA THR A 129 10.39 -3.79 2.47
C THR A 129 9.51 -4.42 1.40
N VAL A 130 10.10 -4.70 0.23
CA VAL A 130 9.41 -5.44 -0.84
C VAL A 130 9.18 -6.87 -0.42
N VAL A 131 7.97 -7.37 -0.59
CA VAL A 131 7.57 -8.74 -0.22
C VAL A 131 7.13 -9.59 -1.40
N SER A 132 6.80 -8.98 -2.54
CA SER A 132 6.43 -9.72 -3.74
C SER A 132 7.65 -10.23 -4.51
N PRO A 133 7.56 -11.38 -5.17
CA PRO A 133 8.47 -11.73 -6.24
C PRO A 133 8.51 -10.64 -7.33
N PRO A 134 9.65 -10.52 -8.08
CA PRO A 134 9.77 -9.56 -9.17
C PRO A 134 8.68 -9.71 -10.24
N GLY A 135 8.23 -8.61 -10.82
CA GLY A 135 7.23 -8.58 -11.89
C GLY A 135 5.79 -8.72 -11.41
N LEU A 136 5.56 -8.96 -10.11
CA LEU A 136 4.23 -9.05 -9.51
C LEU A 136 3.81 -7.74 -8.87
N TYR A 137 2.52 -7.40 -8.97
CA TYR A 137 1.96 -6.15 -8.49
C TYR A 137 0.59 -6.32 -7.82
N VAL A 138 0.19 -5.38 -6.97
CA VAL A 138 -1.06 -5.36 -6.21
C VAL A 138 -1.25 -6.67 -5.42
N GLY A 139 -0.20 -7.03 -4.67
CA GLY A 139 -0.23 -8.24 -3.85
C GLY A 139 -1.25 -8.16 -2.70
N ARG A 140 -1.88 -9.29 -2.44
CA ARG A 140 -2.84 -9.47 -1.34
C ARG A 140 -2.48 -10.71 -0.53
N LEU A 141 -2.51 -10.58 0.79
CA LEU A 141 -2.43 -11.70 1.73
C LEU A 141 -3.84 -12.17 2.07
N VAL A 142 -4.09 -13.45 1.86
CA VAL A 142 -5.38 -14.09 2.12
C VAL A 142 -5.18 -15.26 3.06
N ARG A 143 -5.88 -15.26 4.20
CA ARG A 143 -5.92 -16.41 5.10
C ARG A 143 -6.94 -17.41 4.61
N LEU A 144 -6.55 -18.66 4.46
CA LEU A 144 -7.47 -19.72 4.07
C LEU A 144 -8.49 -19.99 5.17
N ARG A 145 -9.76 -20.06 4.81
CA ARG A 145 -10.85 -20.26 5.76
C ARG A 145 -10.67 -21.55 6.58
N GLY A 146 -10.75 -21.42 7.90
CA GLY A 146 -10.66 -22.55 8.82
C GLY A 146 -9.23 -23.07 9.05
N THR A 147 -8.21 -22.35 8.62
CA THR A 147 -6.81 -22.72 8.81
C THR A 147 -6.00 -21.51 9.30
N ASP A 148 -4.74 -21.74 9.64
CA ASP A 148 -3.75 -20.67 9.88
C ASP A 148 -2.84 -20.44 8.67
N GLU A 149 -3.18 -21.03 7.53
CA GLU A 149 -2.42 -20.89 6.31
C GLU A 149 -2.74 -19.58 5.59
N TRP A 150 -1.69 -18.94 5.11
CA TRP A 150 -1.79 -17.72 4.31
C TRP A 150 -1.33 -17.98 2.88
N ARG A 151 -1.94 -17.25 1.96
CA ARG A 151 -1.58 -17.22 0.54
C ARG A 151 -1.38 -15.79 0.09
N PHE A 152 -0.47 -15.63 -0.84
CA PHE A 152 -0.23 -14.37 -1.52
C PHE A 152 -0.79 -14.49 -2.95
N LEU A 153 -1.57 -13.49 -3.33
CA LEU A 153 -2.13 -13.32 -4.66
C LEU A 153 -1.65 -12.00 -5.23
N ALA A 154 -1.32 -11.96 -6.50
CA ALA A 154 -0.94 -10.75 -7.22
C ALA A 154 -1.23 -10.91 -8.70
N PHE A 155 -1.17 -9.87 -9.48
CA PHE A 155 -1.14 -10.01 -10.92
C PHE A 155 0.28 -9.86 -11.48
N VAL A 156 0.50 -10.45 -12.65
CA VAL A 156 1.74 -10.28 -13.41
C VAL A 156 1.69 -8.92 -14.09
N ASN A 157 2.46 -7.96 -13.58
CA ASN A 157 2.58 -6.64 -14.17
C ASN A 157 3.58 -6.63 -15.33
N ASN A 158 4.69 -7.35 -15.17
CA ASN A 158 5.71 -7.49 -16.20
C ASN A 158 5.90 -8.98 -16.53
N ALA A 159 5.60 -9.36 -17.77
CA ALA A 159 5.71 -10.74 -18.25
C ALA A 159 7.16 -11.19 -18.54
N GLY A 160 8.15 -10.35 -18.24
CA GLY A 160 9.58 -10.64 -18.44
C GLY A 160 10.12 -10.13 -19.79
N ASP A 161 9.26 -9.81 -20.74
CA ASP A 161 9.59 -9.15 -22.03
C ASP A 161 9.25 -7.64 -22.03
N GLY A 162 8.85 -7.12 -20.86
CA GLY A 162 8.40 -5.73 -20.70
C GLY A 162 6.92 -5.49 -20.97
N SER A 163 6.19 -6.49 -21.44
CA SER A 163 4.74 -6.37 -21.68
C SER A 163 3.95 -6.55 -20.38
N PHE A 164 2.72 -6.01 -20.37
CA PHE A 164 1.78 -6.23 -19.27
C PHE A 164 1.24 -7.68 -19.32
N GLY A 165 1.51 -8.46 -18.26
CA GLY A 165 1.12 -9.87 -18.20
C GLY A 165 -0.39 -10.08 -18.01
N GLY A 166 -1.05 -9.22 -17.23
CA GLY A 166 -2.51 -9.14 -17.09
C GLY A 166 -3.21 -10.35 -16.48
N THR A 167 -2.47 -11.32 -15.94
CA THR A 167 -3.02 -12.53 -15.32
C THR A 167 -2.79 -12.50 -13.81
N ILE A 168 -3.71 -13.07 -13.05
CA ILE A 168 -3.53 -13.34 -11.61
C ILE A 168 -2.74 -14.64 -11.48
N ILE A 169 -1.72 -14.65 -10.64
CA ILE A 169 -0.91 -15.84 -10.36
C ILE A 169 -1.68 -16.88 -9.55
N ASP A 170 -1.26 -18.14 -9.62
CA ASP A 170 -1.66 -19.14 -8.64
C ASP A 170 -1.21 -18.70 -7.25
N PRO A 171 -2.01 -18.97 -6.18
CA PRO A 171 -1.71 -18.52 -4.83
C PRO A 171 -0.38 -19.06 -4.31
N LEU A 172 0.58 -18.17 -4.04
CA LEU A 172 1.86 -18.54 -3.45
C LEU A 172 1.71 -18.79 -1.94
N PRO A 173 2.45 -19.76 -1.37
CA PRO A 173 2.46 -19.97 0.07
C PRO A 173 3.08 -18.75 0.78
N VAL A 174 2.61 -18.48 1.99
CA VAL A 174 3.19 -17.47 2.88
C VAL A 174 3.64 -18.14 4.15
N VAL A 175 4.91 -17.95 4.49
CA VAL A 175 5.51 -18.51 5.71
C VAL A 175 5.63 -17.41 6.74
N VAL A 176 4.95 -17.61 7.89
CA VAL A 176 5.11 -16.72 9.06
C VAL A 176 6.42 -17.05 9.77
N THR A 177 7.23 -16.04 10.06
CA THR A 177 8.52 -16.15 10.74
C THR A 177 8.53 -15.37 12.05
N GLY A 178 9.54 -15.58 12.88
CA GLY A 178 9.73 -14.79 14.11
C GLY A 178 9.82 -13.29 13.86
N ASP A 179 10.31 -12.88 12.67
CA ASP A 179 10.53 -11.46 12.30
C ASP A 179 9.46 -10.87 11.39
N GLY A 180 8.49 -11.70 10.94
CA GLY A 180 7.43 -11.25 10.04
C GLY A 180 6.87 -12.38 9.20
N PHE A 181 6.89 -12.21 7.88
CA PHE A 181 6.46 -13.23 6.92
C PHE A 181 7.30 -13.17 5.64
N ARG A 182 7.24 -14.25 4.86
CA ARG A 182 7.85 -14.36 3.53
C ARG A 182 6.85 -14.94 2.54
N VAL A 183 6.92 -14.51 1.30
CA VAL A 183 6.14 -15.00 0.17
C VAL A 183 7.00 -15.92 -0.69
N GLY A 184 6.46 -17.09 -1.06
CA GLY A 184 7.11 -18.03 -1.96
C GLY A 184 7.65 -19.24 -1.30
#